data_ad6600172fd0455663c8a293fd12641c
#
_entry.id   ad6600172fd0455663c8a293fd12641c
#
_cell.length_a   1.000
_cell.length_b   1.000
_cell.length_c   1.000
_cell.angle_alpha   90.00
_cell.angle_beta   90.00
_cell.angle_gamma   90.00
#
_symmetry.space_group_name_H-M   'P 1'
#
loop_
_entity.id
_entity.type
_entity.pdbx_description
1 polymer ?
#
loop_
_entity_poly.entity_id
_entity_poly.type
_entity_poly.pdbx_seq_one_letter_code
_entity_poly.pdbx_strand_id
1 'polypeptide(L)'
;FNINAILTGLLSVPLIIFYPYMKRYTHWPQLCLGLVFNWGVLIVSIEFFNEINLYFFLLYFACIFWTLAYDTIYAYQDREDDLENNIKSTAVLFGALGHKFVMTFYTIFFLIIGFLGYKSSGNLLSFATIFLFIFAMILYLNKWRLDSKNSSNYYFKFNNIIGLFCFFFLLIF
;
A
#
# COMPACT_ATOMS: atom_id res chain seq x y z
N PHE A 1 8.85 6.62 -24.32
CA PHE A 1 9.67 6.39 -23.12
C PHE A 1 11.15 6.54 -23.46
N ASN A 2 11.89 7.22 -22.57
CA ASN A 2 13.34 7.26 -22.69
C ASN A 2 13.94 5.87 -22.35
N ILE A 3 15.19 5.64 -22.79
CA ILE A 3 15.83 4.32 -22.61
C ILE A 3 15.98 3.92 -21.14
N ASN A 4 16.22 4.89 -20.23
CA ASN A 4 16.39 4.62 -18.81
C ASN A 4 15.06 4.19 -18.17
N ALA A 5 13.93 4.78 -18.59
CA ALA A 5 12.60 4.36 -18.13
C ALA A 5 12.26 2.93 -18.61
N ILE A 6 12.62 2.59 -19.86
CA ILE A 6 12.46 1.23 -20.39
C ILE A 6 13.30 0.23 -19.59
N LEU A 7 14.58 0.54 -19.34
CA LEU A 7 15.45 -0.31 -18.54
C LEU A 7 14.93 -0.48 -17.10
N THR A 8 14.42 0.61 -16.50
CA THR A 8 13.79 0.54 -15.17
C THR A 8 12.57 -0.38 -15.18
N GLY A 9 11.75 -0.32 -16.23
CA GLY A 9 10.64 -1.25 -16.40
C GLY A 9 11.11 -2.71 -16.48
N LEU A 10 12.15 -2.99 -17.25
CA LEU A 10 12.71 -4.32 -17.37
C LEU A 10 13.27 -4.87 -16.04
N LEU A 11 13.79 -4.02 -15.17
CA LEU A 11 14.26 -4.40 -13.83
C LEU A 11 13.13 -4.91 -12.92
N SER A 12 11.86 -4.60 -13.19
CA SER A 12 10.74 -5.17 -12.44
C SER A 12 10.42 -6.63 -12.81
N VAL A 13 10.82 -7.10 -14.00
CA VAL A 13 10.45 -8.42 -14.53
C VAL A 13 10.88 -9.58 -13.61
N PRO A 14 12.12 -9.62 -13.09
CA PRO A 14 12.49 -10.67 -12.13
C PRO A 14 11.60 -10.68 -10.88
N LEU A 15 11.27 -9.50 -10.33
CA LEU A 15 10.41 -9.39 -9.16
C LEU A 15 8.99 -9.90 -9.45
N ILE A 16 8.45 -9.60 -10.64
CA ILE A 16 7.14 -10.09 -11.10
C ILE A 16 7.14 -11.63 -11.18
N ILE A 17 8.21 -12.22 -11.72
CA ILE A 17 8.33 -13.68 -11.86
C ILE A 17 8.44 -14.36 -10.49
N PHE A 18 9.19 -13.77 -9.54
CA PHE A 18 9.41 -14.37 -8.23
C PHE A 18 8.26 -14.15 -7.25
N TYR A 19 7.46 -13.07 -7.41
CA TYR A 19 6.39 -12.73 -6.48
C TYR A 19 5.43 -13.90 -6.16
N PRO A 20 4.91 -14.69 -7.12
CA PRO A 20 3.95 -15.77 -6.81
C PRO A 20 4.52 -16.84 -5.88
N TYR A 21 5.83 -17.03 -5.89
CA TYR A 21 6.51 -18.02 -5.05
C TYR A 21 6.73 -17.54 -3.62
N MET A 22 6.62 -16.24 -3.34
CA MET A 22 6.96 -15.66 -2.04
C MET A 22 6.12 -16.22 -0.89
N LYS A 23 4.89 -16.64 -1.12
CA LYS A 23 4.02 -17.29 -0.12
C LYS A 23 4.63 -18.59 0.45
N ARG A 24 5.57 -19.22 -0.26
CA ARG A 24 6.27 -20.43 0.21
C ARG A 24 7.48 -20.12 1.10
N TYR A 25 8.11 -18.97 0.88
CA TYR A 25 9.39 -18.62 1.50
C TYR A 25 9.27 -17.63 2.65
N THR A 26 8.38 -16.65 2.55
CA THR A 26 8.28 -15.55 3.51
C THR A 26 6.85 -15.29 3.94
N HIS A 27 6.69 -14.75 5.17
CA HIS A 27 5.41 -14.21 5.65
C HIS A 27 5.06 -12.82 5.10
N TRP A 28 5.91 -12.25 4.23
CA TRP A 28 5.77 -10.92 3.65
C TRP A 28 5.50 -10.92 2.13
N PRO A 29 4.67 -11.83 1.56
CA PRO A 29 4.35 -11.80 0.14
C PRO A 29 3.65 -10.48 -0.24
N GLN A 30 2.89 -9.86 0.69
CA GLN A 30 2.24 -8.56 0.50
C GLN A 30 3.24 -7.41 0.30
N LEU A 31 4.41 -7.47 0.95
CA LEU A 31 5.49 -6.52 0.71
C LEU A 31 6.07 -6.70 -0.70
N CYS A 32 6.29 -7.95 -1.11
CA CYS A 32 6.76 -8.24 -2.47
C CYS A 32 5.77 -7.76 -3.52
N LEU A 33 4.46 -7.94 -3.29
CA LEU A 33 3.42 -7.37 -4.14
C LEU A 33 3.53 -5.85 -4.20
N GLY A 34 3.66 -5.18 -3.04
CA GLY A 34 3.79 -3.73 -2.96
C GLY A 34 4.99 -3.20 -3.75
N LEU A 35 6.13 -3.87 -3.67
CA LEU A 35 7.32 -3.51 -4.45
C LEU A 35 7.07 -3.61 -5.96
N VAL A 36 6.47 -4.71 -6.42
CA VAL A 36 6.22 -4.95 -7.84
C VAL A 36 5.11 -4.06 -8.39
N PHE A 37 3.98 -4.01 -7.69
CA PHE A 37 2.76 -3.40 -8.19
C PHE A 37 2.88 -1.87 -8.34
N ASN A 38 3.66 -1.24 -7.47
CA ASN A 38 3.86 0.20 -7.47
C ASN A 38 5.12 0.65 -8.27
N TRP A 39 5.82 -0.27 -8.93
CA TRP A 39 7.05 0.02 -9.67
C TRP A 39 6.88 1.10 -10.75
N GLY A 40 5.66 1.24 -11.28
CA GLY A 40 5.31 2.28 -12.24
C GLY A 40 5.65 3.70 -11.79
N VAL A 41 5.60 3.99 -10.49
CA VAL A 41 5.97 5.29 -9.92
C VAL A 41 7.45 5.62 -10.19
N LEU A 42 8.34 4.62 -10.09
CA LEU A 42 9.77 4.78 -10.39
C LEU A 42 10.01 4.99 -11.88
N ILE A 43 9.27 4.26 -12.74
CA ILE A 43 9.35 4.43 -14.20
C ILE A 43 8.98 5.87 -14.59
N VAL A 44 7.88 6.40 -14.00
CA VAL A 44 7.44 7.78 -14.25
C VAL A 44 8.49 8.78 -13.78
N SER A 45 9.10 8.58 -12.60
CA SER A 45 10.18 9.45 -12.12
C SER A 45 11.34 9.53 -13.13
N ILE A 46 11.80 8.39 -13.61
CA ILE A 46 12.93 8.34 -14.56
C ILE A 46 12.53 8.90 -15.93
N GLU A 47 11.29 8.70 -16.39
CA GLU A 47 10.81 9.26 -17.64
C GLU A 47 10.86 10.79 -17.65
N PHE A 48 10.42 11.44 -16.56
CA PHE A 48 10.30 12.90 -16.50
C PHE A 48 11.56 13.61 -15.99
N PHE A 49 12.32 13.00 -15.09
CA PHE A 49 13.47 13.63 -14.43
C PHE A 49 14.81 13.02 -14.80
N ASN A 50 14.80 11.90 -15.55
CA ASN A 50 15.98 11.08 -15.87
C ASN A 50 16.74 10.54 -14.63
N GLU A 51 16.11 10.62 -13.47
CA GLU A 51 16.61 10.14 -12.17
C GLU A 51 15.45 9.73 -11.26
N ILE A 52 15.75 9.03 -10.16
CA ILE A 52 14.75 8.78 -9.12
C ILE A 52 14.64 10.03 -8.26
N ASN A 53 13.64 10.86 -8.55
CA ASN A 53 13.33 12.05 -7.76
C ASN A 53 12.84 11.65 -6.36
N LEU A 54 13.28 12.36 -5.32
CA LEU A 54 12.95 12.07 -3.93
C LEU A 54 11.44 12.01 -3.67
N TYR A 55 10.65 12.89 -4.28
CA TYR A 55 9.19 12.91 -4.05
C TYR A 55 8.51 11.69 -4.68
N PHE A 56 8.97 11.23 -5.83
CA PHE A 56 8.48 9.99 -6.44
C PHE A 56 8.95 8.76 -5.66
N PHE A 57 10.16 8.76 -5.11
CA PHE A 57 10.59 7.69 -4.22
C PHE A 57 9.73 7.60 -2.95
N LEU A 58 9.42 8.75 -2.33
CA LEU A 58 8.50 8.79 -1.19
C LEU A 58 7.09 8.33 -1.56
N LEU A 59 6.59 8.71 -2.74
CA LEU A 59 5.29 8.25 -3.24
C LEU A 59 5.30 6.73 -3.45
N TYR A 60 6.35 6.18 -4.06
CA TYR A 60 6.52 4.73 -4.23
C TYR A 60 6.49 4.01 -2.87
N PHE A 61 7.24 4.54 -1.89
CA PHE A 61 7.27 3.99 -0.54
C PHE A 61 5.89 4.06 0.15
N ALA A 62 5.19 5.18 0.02
CA ALA A 62 3.82 5.30 0.50
C ALA A 62 2.89 4.23 -0.13
N CYS A 63 2.94 4.06 -1.44
CA CYS A 63 2.13 3.08 -2.16
C CYS A 63 2.42 1.64 -1.73
N ILE A 64 3.68 1.32 -1.34
CA ILE A 64 4.01 0.01 -0.75
C ILE A 64 3.26 -0.19 0.56
N PHE A 65 3.23 0.80 1.46
CA PHE A 65 2.47 0.71 2.71
C PHE A 65 0.96 0.61 2.48
N TRP A 66 0.44 1.31 1.49
CA TRP A 66 -0.96 1.16 1.08
C TRP A 66 -1.26 -0.26 0.62
N THR A 67 -0.40 -0.83 -0.23
CA THR A 67 -0.52 -2.22 -0.69
C THR A 67 -0.44 -3.20 0.48
N LEU A 68 0.53 -3.02 1.40
CA LEU A 68 0.63 -3.83 2.62
C LEU A 68 -0.66 -3.78 3.44
N ALA A 69 -1.28 -2.61 3.58
CA ALA A 69 -2.50 -2.46 4.36
C ALA A 69 -3.66 -3.23 3.73
N TYR A 70 -4.01 -2.92 2.47
CA TYR A 70 -5.20 -3.52 1.85
C TYR A 70 -5.01 -5.00 1.52
N ASP A 71 -3.81 -5.42 1.11
CA ASP A 71 -3.56 -6.82 0.77
C ASP A 71 -3.42 -7.70 2.02
N THR A 72 -3.02 -7.13 3.16
CA THR A 72 -3.14 -7.80 4.46
C THR A 72 -4.61 -8.02 4.82
N ILE A 73 -5.50 -7.02 4.63
CA ILE A 73 -6.94 -7.18 4.83
C ILE A 73 -7.49 -8.31 3.94
N TYR A 74 -7.07 -8.33 2.66
CA TYR A 74 -7.43 -9.40 1.74
C TYR A 74 -6.97 -10.76 2.24
N ALA A 75 -5.73 -10.87 2.70
CA ALA A 75 -5.16 -12.13 3.19
C ALA A 75 -5.90 -12.71 4.41
N TYR A 76 -6.63 -11.90 5.19
CA TYR A 76 -7.48 -12.41 6.26
C TYR A 76 -8.69 -13.21 5.77
N GLN A 77 -9.07 -13.09 4.49
CA GLN A 77 -10.12 -13.93 3.90
C GLN A 77 -9.67 -15.40 3.77
N ASP A 78 -8.37 -15.59 3.52
CA ASP A 78 -7.79 -16.91 3.24
C ASP A 78 -6.98 -17.44 4.43
N ARG A 79 -6.99 -16.73 5.59
CA ARG A 79 -6.09 -17.00 6.72
C ARG A 79 -6.23 -18.42 7.28
N GLU A 80 -7.46 -18.96 7.36
CA GLU A 80 -7.71 -20.32 7.86
C GLU A 80 -7.15 -21.34 6.88
N ASP A 81 -7.42 -21.16 5.60
CA ASP A 81 -6.93 -22.02 4.51
C ASP A 81 -5.39 -21.95 4.41
N ASP A 82 -4.79 -20.75 4.59
CA ASP A 82 -3.33 -20.55 4.61
C ASP A 82 -2.68 -21.32 5.79
N LEU A 83 -3.30 -21.30 6.98
CA LEU A 83 -2.82 -22.03 8.15
C LEU A 83 -2.85 -23.55 7.95
N GLU A 84 -3.96 -24.08 7.41
CA GLU A 84 -4.12 -25.51 7.15
C GLU A 84 -3.12 -26.03 6.11
N ASN A 85 -2.80 -25.21 5.11
CA ASN A 85 -1.88 -25.59 4.01
C ASN A 85 -0.43 -25.15 4.23
N ASN A 86 -0.06 -24.62 5.41
CA ASN A 86 1.27 -24.09 5.72
C ASN A 86 1.73 -23.00 4.73
N ILE A 87 0.80 -22.20 4.23
CA ILE A 87 1.05 -21.06 3.35
C ILE A 87 1.33 -19.83 4.22
N LYS A 88 2.36 -19.07 3.86
CA LYS A 88 2.80 -17.89 4.62
C LYS A 88 2.12 -16.64 4.10
N SER A 89 1.60 -15.81 5.01
CA SER A 89 1.03 -14.49 4.72
C SER A 89 1.17 -13.54 5.90
N THR A 90 0.99 -12.23 5.68
CA THR A 90 0.93 -11.24 6.77
C THR A 90 -0.25 -11.49 7.70
N ALA A 91 -1.37 -12.01 7.20
CA ALA A 91 -2.52 -12.36 8.03
C ALA A 91 -2.20 -13.53 9.00
N VAL A 92 -1.44 -14.51 8.54
CA VAL A 92 -0.92 -15.60 9.40
C VAL A 92 0.06 -15.04 10.43
N LEU A 93 1.02 -14.20 9.99
CA LEU A 93 2.06 -13.62 10.85
C LEU A 93 1.47 -12.74 11.97
N PHE A 94 0.52 -11.86 11.63
CA PHE A 94 0.00 -10.89 12.57
C PHE A 94 -1.11 -11.45 13.48
N GLY A 95 -1.80 -12.48 13.05
CA GLY A 95 -2.84 -13.14 13.86
C GLY A 95 -3.87 -12.14 14.43
N ALA A 96 -4.03 -12.14 15.74
CA ALA A 96 -4.94 -11.22 16.42
C ALA A 96 -4.50 -9.73 16.40
N LEU A 97 -3.24 -9.46 16.05
CA LEU A 97 -2.70 -8.10 15.98
C LEU A 97 -2.92 -7.42 14.62
N GLY A 98 -3.61 -8.06 13.68
CA GLY A 98 -3.83 -7.56 12.32
C GLY A 98 -4.35 -6.13 12.25
N HIS A 99 -5.31 -5.76 13.10
CA HIS A 99 -5.80 -4.37 13.18
C HIS A 99 -4.68 -3.35 13.41
N LYS A 100 -3.78 -3.64 14.37
CA LYS A 100 -2.69 -2.70 14.72
C LYS A 100 -1.74 -2.52 13.56
N PHE A 101 -1.34 -3.61 12.90
CA PHE A 101 -0.41 -3.53 11.76
C PHE A 101 -1.04 -2.83 10.55
N VAL A 102 -2.27 -3.17 10.20
CA VAL A 102 -2.99 -2.53 9.09
C VAL A 102 -3.18 -1.03 9.36
N MET A 103 -3.58 -0.65 10.58
CA MET A 103 -3.67 0.76 10.98
C MET A 103 -2.33 1.48 10.85
N THR A 104 -1.24 0.86 11.31
CA THR A 104 0.11 1.42 11.20
C THR A 104 0.48 1.65 9.74
N PHE A 105 0.22 0.70 8.84
CA PHE A 105 0.52 0.83 7.43
C PHE A 105 -0.27 1.96 6.77
N TYR A 106 -1.57 2.07 7.03
CA TYR A 106 -2.37 3.20 6.55
C TYR A 106 -1.89 4.53 7.12
N THR A 107 -1.52 4.57 8.40
CA THR A 107 -1.02 5.81 9.02
C THR A 107 0.27 6.28 8.34
N ILE A 108 1.23 5.38 8.11
CA ILE A 108 2.48 5.71 7.39
C ILE A 108 2.16 6.21 5.98
N PHE A 109 1.30 5.50 5.25
CA PHE A 109 0.86 5.90 3.93
C PHE A 109 0.29 7.33 3.92
N PHE A 110 -0.70 7.61 4.76
CA PHE A 110 -1.35 8.92 4.79
C PHE A 110 -0.43 10.04 5.26
N LEU A 111 0.49 9.80 6.20
CA LEU A 111 1.47 10.81 6.62
C LEU A 111 2.40 11.22 5.46
N ILE A 112 2.84 10.25 4.66
CA ILE A 112 3.67 10.55 3.49
C ILE A 112 2.85 11.31 2.43
N ILE A 113 1.61 10.90 2.15
CA ILE A 113 0.72 11.60 1.21
C ILE A 113 0.46 13.04 1.69
N GLY A 114 0.20 13.23 2.98
CA GLY A 114 0.05 14.58 3.57
C GLY A 114 1.29 15.45 3.42
N PHE A 115 2.47 14.86 3.65
CA PHE A 115 3.74 15.54 3.43
C PHE A 115 3.95 15.93 1.96
N LEU A 116 3.64 15.05 1.02
CA LEU A 116 3.73 15.33 -0.42
C LEU A 116 2.78 16.46 -0.83
N GLY A 117 1.53 16.42 -0.36
CA GLY A 117 0.55 17.49 -0.60
C GLY A 117 1.01 18.84 -0.01
N TYR A 118 1.60 18.85 1.19
CA TYR A 118 2.18 20.05 1.78
C TYR A 118 3.35 20.59 0.94
N LYS A 119 4.24 19.71 0.47
CA LYS A 119 5.39 20.12 -0.34
C LYS A 119 4.99 20.68 -1.70
N SER A 120 3.89 20.19 -2.27
CA SER A 120 3.34 20.68 -3.53
C SER A 120 2.66 22.03 -3.39
N SER A 121 1.79 22.19 -2.39
CA SER A 121 0.92 23.38 -2.23
C SER A 121 1.47 24.45 -1.30
N GLY A 122 2.40 24.12 -0.39
CA GLY A 122 2.81 24.99 0.74
C GLY A 122 1.72 25.19 1.80
N ASN A 123 0.57 24.50 1.69
CA ASN A 123 -0.61 24.74 2.51
C ASN A 123 -0.71 23.71 3.65
N LEU A 124 -0.72 24.20 4.90
CA LEU A 124 -0.89 23.35 6.10
C LEU A 124 -2.24 22.63 6.17
N LEU A 125 -3.26 23.07 5.41
CA LEU A 125 -4.54 22.35 5.30
C LEU A 125 -4.36 20.91 4.79
N SER A 126 -3.32 20.63 4.02
CA SER A 126 -3.00 19.27 3.58
C SER A 126 -2.79 18.32 4.77
N PHE A 127 -2.10 18.76 5.82
CA PHE A 127 -1.96 17.96 7.05
C PHE A 127 -3.28 17.83 7.79
N ALA A 128 -4.05 18.92 7.93
CA ALA A 128 -5.33 18.90 8.64
C ALA A 128 -6.32 17.90 7.99
N THR A 129 -6.41 17.90 6.64
CA THR A 129 -7.25 16.95 5.91
C THR A 129 -6.77 15.52 6.08
N ILE A 130 -5.47 15.26 6.04
CA ILE A 130 -4.91 13.91 6.25
C ILE A 130 -5.12 13.43 7.68
N PHE A 131 -4.91 14.27 8.70
CA PHE A 131 -5.17 13.87 10.09
C PHE A 131 -6.65 13.53 10.32
N LEU A 132 -7.58 14.31 9.75
CA LEU A 132 -9.00 13.99 9.79
C LEU A 132 -9.29 12.63 9.12
N PHE A 133 -8.63 12.35 7.99
CA PHE A 133 -8.81 11.11 7.27
C PHE A 133 -8.22 9.90 8.04
N ILE A 134 -7.03 10.05 8.66
CA ILE A 134 -6.46 9.03 9.54
C ILE A 134 -7.42 8.73 10.70
N PHE A 135 -7.96 9.76 11.34
CA PHE A 135 -8.93 9.59 12.42
C PHE A 135 -10.18 8.83 11.97
N ALA A 136 -10.75 9.21 10.82
CA ALA A 136 -11.89 8.50 10.23
C ALA A 136 -11.56 7.05 9.91
N MET A 137 -10.35 6.76 9.39
CA MET A 137 -9.88 5.40 9.10
C MET A 137 -9.73 4.56 10.36
N ILE A 138 -9.23 5.13 11.46
CA ILE A 138 -9.15 4.43 12.74
C ILE A 138 -10.55 4.01 13.21
N LEU A 139 -11.51 4.93 13.20
CA LEU A 139 -12.90 4.64 13.57
C LEU A 139 -13.55 3.59 12.67
N TYR A 140 -13.24 3.63 11.37
CA TYR A 140 -13.75 2.70 10.39
C TYR A 140 -13.17 1.30 10.59
N LEU A 141 -11.84 1.17 10.67
CA LEU A 141 -11.17 -0.12 10.81
C LEU A 141 -11.43 -0.79 12.17
N ASN A 142 -11.79 -0.05 13.22
CA ASN A 142 -12.17 -0.64 14.50
C ASN A 142 -13.42 -1.55 14.39
N LYS A 143 -14.21 -1.43 13.33
CA LYS A 143 -15.37 -2.29 13.06
C LYS A 143 -15.03 -3.51 12.20
N TRP A 144 -13.82 -3.60 11.67
CA TRP A 144 -13.38 -4.73 10.87
C TRP A 144 -13.22 -5.98 11.74
N ARG A 145 -13.78 -7.09 11.30
CA ARG A 145 -13.75 -8.37 12.01
C ARG A 145 -12.76 -9.30 11.31
N LEU A 146 -11.66 -9.62 12.00
CA LEU A 146 -10.57 -10.46 11.49
C LEU A 146 -11.00 -11.91 11.23
N ASP A 147 -12.01 -12.39 11.94
CA ASP A 147 -12.58 -13.74 11.87
C ASP A 147 -13.64 -13.91 10.78
N SER A 148 -13.96 -12.86 10.02
CA SER A 148 -15.04 -12.87 9.03
C SER A 148 -14.51 -12.59 7.61
N LYS A 149 -14.56 -13.61 6.75
CA LYS A 149 -14.22 -13.49 5.32
C LYS A 149 -15.02 -12.36 4.65
N ASN A 150 -16.32 -12.26 4.93
CA ASN A 150 -17.19 -11.21 4.38
C ASN A 150 -16.80 -9.80 4.86
N SER A 151 -16.44 -9.68 6.14
CA SER A 151 -15.94 -8.42 6.69
C SER A 151 -14.66 -8.00 5.97
N SER A 152 -13.66 -8.89 5.88
CA SER A 152 -12.40 -8.59 5.19
C SER A 152 -12.60 -8.21 3.72
N ASN A 153 -13.49 -8.91 3.00
CA ASN A 153 -13.83 -8.55 1.62
C ASN A 153 -14.46 -7.14 1.50
N TYR A 154 -15.34 -6.78 2.44
CA TYR A 154 -15.94 -5.44 2.47
C TYR A 154 -14.89 -4.35 2.67
N TYR A 155 -14.00 -4.52 3.68
CA TYR A 155 -12.94 -3.55 3.96
C TYR A 155 -11.86 -3.51 2.87
N PHE A 156 -11.57 -4.62 2.21
CA PHE A 156 -10.70 -4.66 1.04
C PHE A 156 -11.27 -3.81 -0.11
N LYS A 157 -12.55 -3.98 -0.45
CA LYS A 157 -13.21 -3.22 -1.52
C LYS A 157 -13.28 -1.71 -1.26
N PHE A 158 -13.27 -1.31 0.02
CA PHE A 158 -13.28 0.10 0.39
C PHE A 158 -12.00 0.84 -0.04
N ASN A 159 -10.91 0.12 -0.36
CA ASN A 159 -9.68 0.73 -0.86
C ASN A 159 -9.86 1.50 -2.17
N ASN A 160 -10.87 1.19 -2.97
CA ASN A 160 -11.21 1.98 -4.14
C ASN A 160 -11.55 3.44 -3.77
N ILE A 161 -12.25 3.63 -2.64
CA ILE A 161 -12.59 4.96 -2.13
C ILE A 161 -11.35 5.67 -1.58
N ILE A 162 -10.47 4.94 -0.89
CA ILE A 162 -9.18 5.48 -0.39
C ILE A 162 -8.32 5.96 -1.58
N GLY A 163 -8.20 5.15 -2.62
CA GLY A 163 -7.44 5.52 -3.83
C GLY A 163 -8.02 6.77 -4.51
N LEU A 164 -9.35 6.84 -4.64
CA LEU A 164 -10.03 8.00 -5.22
C LEU A 164 -9.82 9.26 -4.38
N PHE A 165 -9.90 9.15 -3.04
CA PHE A 165 -9.60 10.26 -2.13
C PHE A 165 -8.16 10.75 -2.31
N CYS A 166 -7.17 9.86 -2.31
CA CYS A 166 -5.76 10.22 -2.48
C CYS A 166 -5.49 10.87 -3.85
N PHE A 167 -6.14 10.38 -4.90
CA PHE A 167 -6.04 10.98 -6.24
C PHE A 167 -6.53 12.44 -6.23
N PHE A 168 -7.73 12.70 -5.72
CA PHE A 168 -8.25 14.08 -5.65
C PHE A 168 -7.47 14.93 -4.66
N PHE A 169 -7.02 14.37 -3.54
CA PHE A 169 -6.17 15.09 -2.59
C PHE A 169 -4.90 15.61 -3.25
N LEU A 170 -4.16 14.77 -3.99
CA LEU A 170 -2.93 15.16 -4.69
C LEU A 170 -3.17 16.07 -5.90
N LEU A 171 -4.40 16.16 -6.42
CA LEU A 171 -4.76 17.14 -7.44
C LEU A 171 -5.05 18.54 -6.85
N ILE A 172 -5.53 18.60 -5.60
CA ILE A 172 -5.91 19.85 -4.93
C ILE A 172 -4.70 20.48 -4.21
N PHE A 173 -3.85 19.65 -3.66
CA PHE A 173 -2.66 20.04 -2.91
C PHE A 173 -1.38 19.68 -3.65
#